data_9d4ae6326d450a13c17a99286a030972
#
_entry.id   9d4ae6326d450a13c17a99286a030972
#
_cell.length_a   1.000
_cell.length_b   1.000
_cell.length_c   1.000
_cell.angle_alpha   90.00
_cell.angle_beta   90.00
_cell.angle_gamma   90.00
#
_symmetry.space_group_name_H-M   'P 1'
#
loop_
_entity.id
_entity.type
_entity.pdbx_description
1 polymer ?
#
loop_
_entity_poly.entity_id
_entity_poly.type
_entity_poly.pdbx_seq_one_letter_code
_entity_poly.pdbx_strand_id
1 'polypeptide(L)'
;MSPFGVPSVDLLSEQIEAVLVDPATTHGLARALRAASKEIKLHRYHHASRHAWPNGRIDDKPAKVQIGGGAHRIDGFFNIDLVPPADLLWDIREGIPLQDDSAEEIFSEHFLEHIDYPRSVKHYAREAHRVLVQGGRIVTGVPDAALALSQYPGALEGSDEMIRRWYAKRDGLGDINTRLDLVNLVFRDQDDDPTYTPHLWAYDHDKLVQLFTEAGFTTVEPWTFDPTIANPKRQWGSVYVIATK
;
A
#
# COMPACT_ATOMS: atom_id res chain seq x y z
N MET A 1 3.15 30.07 -14.31
CA MET A 1 4.19 29.37 -15.11
C MET A 1 5.42 29.19 -14.24
N SER A 2 5.97 27.98 -14.20
CA SER A 2 7.28 27.75 -13.59
C SER A 2 8.33 28.62 -14.29
N PRO A 3 9.35 29.15 -13.59
CA PRO A 3 10.41 29.96 -14.22
C PRO A 3 11.19 29.24 -15.32
N PHE A 4 10.98 27.95 -15.49
CA PHE A 4 11.63 27.12 -16.53
C PHE A 4 10.70 26.70 -17.67
N GLY A 5 9.54 27.33 -17.84
CA GLY A 5 8.59 27.00 -18.94
C GLY A 5 7.90 25.64 -18.81
N VAL A 6 8.05 24.94 -17.69
CA VAL A 6 7.35 23.69 -17.42
C VAL A 6 5.88 23.97 -17.15
N PRO A 7 4.92 23.27 -17.81
CA PRO A 7 3.51 23.44 -17.54
C PRO A 7 3.21 23.21 -16.05
N SER A 8 2.24 23.96 -15.52
CA SER A 8 1.73 23.65 -14.18
C SER A 8 1.08 22.28 -14.17
N VAL A 9 1.04 21.63 -13.01
CA VAL A 9 0.35 20.32 -12.83
C VAL A 9 -1.13 20.42 -13.25
N ASP A 10 -1.75 21.59 -13.10
CA ASP A 10 -3.14 21.83 -13.49
C ASP A 10 -3.28 21.86 -15.01
N LEU A 11 -2.42 22.60 -15.72
CA LEU A 11 -2.42 22.63 -17.19
C LEU A 11 -2.14 21.24 -17.78
N LEU A 12 -1.22 20.48 -17.17
CA LEU A 12 -0.94 19.09 -17.59
C LEU A 12 -2.17 18.22 -17.42
N SER A 13 -2.89 18.35 -16.31
CA SER A 13 -4.13 17.62 -16.06
C SER A 13 -5.19 17.91 -17.12
N GLU A 14 -5.40 19.19 -17.46
CA GLU A 14 -6.34 19.59 -18.51
C GLU A 14 -5.96 19.02 -19.89
N GLN A 15 -4.68 19.03 -20.23
CA GLN A 15 -4.19 18.45 -21.49
C GLN A 15 -4.39 16.93 -21.55
N ILE A 16 -4.15 16.21 -20.44
CA ILE A 16 -4.39 14.78 -20.35
C ILE A 16 -5.87 14.47 -20.57
N GLU A 17 -6.77 15.17 -19.89
CA GLU A 17 -8.21 14.97 -20.04
C GLU A 17 -8.67 15.23 -21.49
N ALA A 18 -8.15 16.25 -22.14
CA ALA A 18 -8.45 16.53 -23.53
C ALA A 18 -8.06 15.37 -24.48
N VAL A 19 -6.90 14.73 -24.23
CA VAL A 19 -6.46 13.57 -25.01
C VAL A 19 -7.30 12.32 -24.67
N LEU A 20 -7.69 12.14 -23.41
CA LEU A 20 -8.48 10.97 -22.98
C LEU A 20 -9.87 10.92 -23.59
N VAL A 21 -10.48 12.08 -23.93
CA VAL A 21 -11.80 12.16 -24.57
C VAL A 21 -11.72 12.10 -26.10
N ASP A 22 -10.54 12.18 -26.71
CA ASP A 22 -10.37 12.07 -28.16
C ASP A 22 -10.60 10.61 -28.60
N PRO A 23 -11.58 10.35 -29.49
CA PRO A 23 -11.86 8.99 -29.97
C PRO A 23 -10.70 8.36 -30.77
N ALA A 24 -9.73 9.15 -31.24
CA ALA A 24 -8.52 8.65 -31.87
C ALA A 24 -7.45 8.15 -30.90
N THR A 25 -7.65 8.37 -29.58
CA THR A 25 -6.69 7.94 -28.58
C THR A 25 -6.65 6.41 -28.44
N THR A 26 -5.48 5.84 -28.67
CA THR A 26 -5.30 4.38 -28.56
C THR A 26 -5.45 3.90 -27.11
N HIS A 27 -5.88 2.65 -26.95
CA HIS A 27 -6.05 2.02 -25.61
C HIS A 27 -4.79 2.13 -24.76
N GLY A 28 -3.61 1.85 -25.32
CA GLY A 28 -2.33 1.94 -24.60
C GLY A 28 -2.01 3.35 -24.11
N LEU A 29 -2.24 4.37 -24.95
CA LEU A 29 -2.06 5.77 -24.55
C LEU A 29 -3.06 6.17 -23.47
N ALA A 30 -4.33 5.84 -23.64
CA ALA A 30 -5.37 6.13 -22.65
C ALA A 30 -5.05 5.50 -21.28
N ARG A 31 -4.57 4.24 -21.26
CA ARG A 31 -4.13 3.58 -20.02
C ARG A 31 -2.98 4.33 -19.34
N ALA A 32 -1.95 4.71 -20.10
CA ALA A 32 -0.81 5.46 -19.56
C ALA A 32 -1.22 6.83 -19.01
N LEU A 33 -2.10 7.54 -19.71
CA LEU A 33 -2.61 8.84 -19.29
C LEU A 33 -3.50 8.77 -18.05
N ARG A 34 -4.34 7.73 -17.92
CA ARG A 34 -5.11 7.50 -16.68
C ARG A 34 -4.21 7.26 -15.48
N ALA A 35 -3.12 6.48 -15.65
CA ALA A 35 -2.13 6.30 -14.60
C ALA A 35 -1.45 7.64 -14.23
N ALA A 36 -1.09 8.46 -15.21
CA ALA A 36 -0.54 9.79 -14.95
C ALA A 36 -1.54 10.72 -14.26
N SER A 37 -2.82 10.75 -14.66
CA SER A 37 -3.87 11.53 -14.00
C SER A 37 -4.03 11.12 -12.53
N LYS A 38 -3.96 9.81 -12.25
CA LYS A 38 -3.99 9.31 -10.88
C LYS A 38 -2.82 9.86 -10.06
N GLU A 39 -1.58 9.72 -10.54
CA GLU A 39 -0.40 10.21 -9.81
C GLU A 39 -0.45 11.74 -9.63
N ILE A 40 -0.98 12.49 -10.59
CA ILE A 40 -1.22 13.95 -10.45
C ILE A 40 -2.20 14.25 -9.31
N LYS A 41 -3.30 13.48 -9.19
CA LYS A 41 -4.26 13.63 -8.10
C LYS A 41 -3.62 13.34 -6.73
N LEU A 42 -2.86 12.26 -6.63
CA LEU A 42 -2.14 11.86 -5.42
C LEU A 42 -1.08 12.91 -5.03
N HIS A 43 -0.35 13.43 -6.00
CA HIS A 43 0.60 14.53 -5.81
C HIS A 43 -0.08 15.77 -5.23
N ARG A 44 -1.27 16.14 -5.72
CA ARG A 44 -2.02 17.28 -5.18
C ARG A 44 -2.39 17.09 -3.71
N TYR A 45 -2.83 15.90 -3.32
CA TYR A 45 -3.15 15.61 -1.92
C TYR A 45 -1.91 15.75 -1.03
N HIS A 46 -0.81 15.11 -1.40
CA HIS A 46 0.47 15.21 -0.69
C HIS A 46 0.95 16.66 -0.60
N HIS A 47 0.92 17.39 -1.71
CA HIS A 47 1.39 18.76 -1.78
C HIS A 47 0.56 19.72 -0.91
N ALA A 48 -0.75 19.54 -0.87
CA ALA A 48 -1.64 20.31 0.00
C ALA A 48 -1.30 20.07 1.49
N SER A 49 -1.09 18.81 1.87
CA SER A 49 -0.68 18.45 3.23
C SER A 49 0.70 19.00 3.58
N ARG A 50 1.66 18.92 2.66
CA ARG A 50 3.01 19.48 2.87
C ARG A 50 3.01 20.98 3.08
N HIS A 51 2.10 21.72 2.42
CA HIS A 51 1.94 23.16 2.66
C HIS A 51 1.31 23.47 4.02
N ALA A 52 0.40 22.64 4.48
CA ALA A 52 -0.18 22.78 5.83
C ALA A 52 0.84 22.47 6.94
N TRP A 53 1.89 21.68 6.62
CA TRP A 53 2.94 21.26 7.56
C TRP A 53 4.32 21.66 7.02
N PRO A 54 4.67 22.95 6.99
CA PRO A 54 5.86 23.44 6.27
C PRO A 54 7.19 22.93 6.82
N ASN A 55 7.24 22.47 8.07
CA ASN A 55 8.42 21.84 8.66
C ASN A 55 8.55 20.35 8.29
N GLY A 56 7.64 19.81 7.47
CA GLY A 56 7.67 18.42 6.98
C GLY A 56 7.45 17.36 8.06
N ARG A 57 7.10 17.77 9.28
CA ARG A 57 6.85 16.86 10.41
C ARG A 57 5.66 17.35 11.22
N ILE A 58 4.86 16.41 11.67
CA ILE A 58 3.74 16.67 12.55
C ILE A 58 4.30 16.92 13.95
N ASP A 59 3.89 18.02 14.59
CA ASP A 59 4.28 18.34 15.98
C ASP A 59 3.61 17.38 16.99
N ASP A 60 2.45 16.85 16.64
CA ASP A 60 1.79 15.80 17.41
C ASP A 60 2.60 14.51 17.37
N LYS A 61 2.72 13.85 18.52
CA LYS A 61 3.38 12.56 18.67
C LYS A 61 2.30 11.48 18.87
N PRO A 62 1.67 11.01 17.79
CA PRO A 62 0.68 9.95 17.92
C PRO A 62 1.39 8.66 18.39
N ALA A 63 0.97 8.13 19.55
CA ALA A 63 1.51 6.88 20.07
C ALA A 63 1.27 5.72 19.11
N LYS A 64 0.15 5.77 18.37
CA LYS A 64 -0.24 4.74 17.41
C LYS A 64 -0.52 5.33 16.04
N VAL A 65 0.06 4.72 15.01
CA VAL A 65 -0.01 5.18 13.62
C VAL A 65 -0.48 4.05 12.72
N GLN A 66 -1.50 4.32 11.93
CA GLN A 66 -1.93 3.43 10.85
C GLN A 66 -1.41 3.97 9.52
N ILE A 67 -0.80 3.10 8.71
CA ILE A 67 -0.32 3.46 7.36
C ILE A 67 -1.12 2.71 6.31
N GLY A 68 -1.67 3.44 5.35
CA GLY A 68 -2.42 2.85 4.25
C GLY A 68 -3.74 2.21 4.69
N GLY A 69 -4.44 2.86 5.63
CA GLY A 69 -5.68 2.31 6.20
C GLY A 69 -6.86 2.24 5.23
N GLY A 70 -6.84 3.05 4.17
CA GLY A 70 -7.94 3.13 3.22
C GLY A 70 -9.28 3.39 3.93
N ALA A 71 -10.27 2.58 3.60
CA ALA A 71 -11.59 2.65 4.25
C ALA A 71 -11.63 1.97 5.64
N HIS A 72 -10.60 1.22 6.02
CA HIS A 72 -10.52 0.51 7.31
C HIS A 72 -9.69 1.33 8.30
N ARG A 73 -10.34 2.28 8.97
CA ARG A 73 -9.71 3.08 10.01
C ARG A 73 -9.81 2.37 11.36
N ILE A 74 -8.71 2.40 12.10
CA ILE A 74 -8.61 1.81 13.44
C ILE A 74 -8.79 2.91 14.49
N ASP A 75 -9.72 2.72 15.41
CA ASP A 75 -9.95 3.68 16.49
C ASP A 75 -8.69 3.84 17.36
N GLY A 76 -8.34 5.09 17.66
CA GLY A 76 -7.16 5.43 18.44
C GLY A 76 -5.83 5.42 17.66
N PHE A 77 -5.84 5.13 16.36
CA PHE A 77 -4.68 5.28 15.49
C PHE A 77 -4.77 6.57 14.67
N PHE A 78 -3.66 7.27 14.53
CA PHE A 78 -3.51 8.35 13.58
C PHE A 78 -3.26 7.75 12.19
N ASN A 79 -4.22 7.92 11.27
CA ASN A 79 -4.15 7.31 9.94
C ASN A 79 -3.45 8.22 8.94
N ILE A 80 -2.37 7.72 8.35
CA ILE A 80 -1.65 8.34 7.23
C ILE A 80 -1.94 7.53 5.97
N ASP A 81 -2.52 8.17 4.98
CA ASP A 81 -2.81 7.56 3.68
C ASP A 81 -2.62 8.60 2.57
N LEU A 82 -2.48 8.15 1.35
CA LEU A 82 -2.38 9.06 0.19
C LEU A 82 -3.77 9.45 -0.36
N VAL A 83 -4.82 8.74 0.05
CA VAL A 83 -6.21 9.01 -0.35
C VAL A 83 -7.12 9.20 0.87
N PRO A 84 -8.15 10.07 0.76
CA PRO A 84 -9.13 10.20 1.82
C PRO A 84 -10.03 8.94 1.95
N PRO A 85 -10.54 8.64 3.17
CA PRO A 85 -10.39 9.41 4.39
C PRO A 85 -9.08 9.11 5.14
N ALA A 86 -8.35 10.13 5.55
CA ALA A 86 -7.14 10.00 6.36
C ALA A 86 -7.02 11.22 7.30
N ASP A 87 -6.30 11.07 8.40
CA ASP A 87 -5.97 12.19 9.28
C ASP A 87 -4.88 13.04 8.63
N LEU A 88 -3.99 12.41 7.86
CA LEU A 88 -3.00 13.06 7.02
C LEU A 88 -2.94 12.41 5.63
N LEU A 89 -3.10 13.23 4.59
CA LEU A 89 -2.90 12.81 3.20
C LEU A 89 -1.43 12.97 2.83
N TRP A 90 -0.68 11.85 2.84
CA TRP A 90 0.76 11.87 2.66
C TRP A 90 1.27 10.71 1.83
N ASP A 91 2.19 10.99 0.92
CA ASP A 91 2.89 9.95 0.18
C ASP A 91 4.01 9.36 1.03
N ILE A 92 3.81 8.16 1.50
CA ILE A 92 4.75 7.49 2.39
C ILE A 92 6.08 7.14 1.69
N ARG A 93 6.13 7.15 0.36
CA ARG A 93 7.36 6.99 -0.44
C ARG A 93 8.34 8.14 -0.19
N GLU A 94 7.83 9.31 0.26
CA GLU A 94 8.63 10.48 0.67
C GLU A 94 9.09 10.44 2.14
N GLY A 95 8.80 9.35 2.84
CA GLY A 95 9.08 9.14 4.26
C GLY A 95 7.88 9.32 5.17
N ILE A 96 8.02 8.97 6.44
CA ILE A 96 6.97 9.13 7.46
C ILE A 96 7.13 10.51 8.10
N PRO A 97 6.12 11.41 8.01
CA PRO A 97 6.24 12.81 8.45
C PRO A 97 6.08 12.96 9.98
N LEU A 98 6.74 12.09 10.73
CA LEU A 98 6.79 12.10 12.19
C LEU A 98 8.23 12.32 12.66
N GLN A 99 8.38 12.82 13.89
CA GLN A 99 9.70 12.96 14.53
C GLN A 99 10.33 11.60 14.81
N ASP A 100 11.65 11.57 14.97
CA ASP A 100 12.37 10.41 15.44
C ASP A 100 11.86 10.02 16.84
N ASP A 101 11.76 8.72 17.11
CA ASP A 101 11.35 8.19 18.43
C ASP A 101 10.06 8.83 18.96
N SER A 102 9.02 8.91 18.13
CA SER A 102 7.76 9.59 18.44
C SER A 102 6.53 8.67 18.47
N ALA A 103 6.60 7.47 17.88
CA ALA A 103 5.50 6.51 17.84
C ALA A 103 5.84 5.23 18.63
N GLU A 104 4.86 4.65 19.31
CA GLU A 104 5.00 3.37 20.04
C GLU A 104 4.61 2.20 19.15
N GLU A 105 3.63 2.40 18.26
CA GLU A 105 3.07 1.34 17.42
C GLU A 105 2.75 1.87 16.02
N ILE A 106 3.15 1.10 15.01
CA ILE A 106 2.75 1.29 13.62
C ILE A 106 1.99 0.05 13.16
N PHE A 107 0.88 0.24 12.46
CA PHE A 107 0.11 -0.83 11.84
C PHE A 107 -0.07 -0.55 10.35
N SER A 108 0.19 -1.53 9.52
CA SER A 108 -0.11 -1.49 8.08
C SER A 108 -0.65 -2.82 7.58
N GLU A 109 -1.69 -2.78 6.77
CA GLU A 109 -2.34 -3.98 6.28
C GLU A 109 -2.73 -3.84 4.81
N HIS A 110 -2.23 -4.71 3.94
CA HIS A 110 -2.42 -4.66 2.50
C HIS A 110 -2.05 -3.27 1.93
N PHE A 111 -0.81 -2.89 2.22
CA PHE A 111 -0.24 -1.61 1.81
C PHE A 111 1.12 -1.79 1.09
N LEU A 112 2.04 -2.62 1.63
CA LEU A 112 3.40 -2.76 1.10
C LEU A 112 3.44 -3.24 -0.36
N GLU A 113 2.50 -4.07 -0.75
CA GLU A 113 2.39 -4.59 -2.11
C GLU A 113 2.07 -3.51 -3.16
N HIS A 114 1.58 -2.34 -2.71
CA HIS A 114 1.20 -1.23 -3.59
C HIS A 114 2.28 -0.16 -3.76
N ILE A 115 3.42 -0.30 -3.09
CA ILE A 115 4.56 0.61 -3.26
C ILE A 115 5.75 -0.10 -3.90
N ASP A 116 6.57 0.66 -4.62
CA ASP A 116 7.64 0.10 -5.44
C ASP A 116 8.75 -0.55 -4.60
N TYR A 117 9.18 -1.72 -5.04
CA TYR A 117 10.31 -2.45 -4.49
C TYR A 117 11.51 -2.35 -5.47
N PRO A 118 12.75 -2.23 -4.98
CA PRO A 118 13.15 -2.23 -3.57
C PRO A 118 13.21 -0.84 -2.92
N ARG A 119 13.14 0.24 -3.70
CA ARG A 119 13.50 1.59 -3.24
C ARG A 119 12.56 2.11 -2.16
N SER A 120 11.28 2.27 -2.48
CA SER A 120 10.33 2.90 -1.57
C SER A 120 9.99 2.01 -0.38
N VAL A 121 9.89 0.68 -0.57
CA VAL A 121 9.65 -0.27 0.52
C VAL A 121 10.80 -0.27 1.53
N LYS A 122 12.06 -0.30 1.06
CA LYS A 122 13.22 -0.23 1.96
C LYS A 122 13.34 1.13 2.64
N HIS A 123 12.94 2.21 1.98
CA HIS A 123 12.87 3.52 2.60
C HIS A 123 11.81 3.56 3.69
N TYR A 124 10.60 3.09 3.40
CA TYR A 124 9.51 2.98 4.36
C TYR A 124 9.90 2.17 5.62
N ALA A 125 10.52 1.00 5.46
CA ALA A 125 10.94 0.19 6.60
C ALA A 125 11.96 0.91 7.50
N ARG A 126 12.93 1.65 6.91
CA ARG A 126 13.88 2.47 7.68
C ARG A 126 13.19 3.65 8.36
N GLU A 127 12.25 4.30 7.70
CA GLU A 127 11.47 5.38 8.27
C GLU A 127 10.58 4.90 9.44
N ALA A 128 9.94 3.72 9.29
CA ALA A 128 9.21 3.10 10.39
C ALA A 128 10.14 2.85 11.61
N HIS A 129 11.33 2.34 11.37
CA HIS A 129 12.33 2.17 12.43
C HIS A 129 12.74 3.52 13.05
N ARG A 130 12.94 4.57 12.24
CA ARG A 130 13.32 5.90 12.72
C ARG A 130 12.27 6.51 13.66
N VAL A 131 10.99 6.44 13.25
CA VAL A 131 9.91 7.09 14.01
C VAL A 131 9.47 6.32 15.25
N LEU A 132 9.69 5.02 15.30
CA LEU A 132 9.38 4.22 16.50
C LEU A 132 10.33 4.54 17.65
N VAL A 133 9.79 4.60 18.87
CA VAL A 133 10.59 4.65 20.09
C VAL A 133 11.33 3.35 20.31
N GLN A 134 12.37 3.34 21.17
CA GLN A 134 13.04 2.11 21.56
C GLN A 134 12.02 1.14 22.21
N GLY A 135 11.98 -0.11 21.73
CA GLY A 135 10.97 -1.10 22.10
C GLY A 135 9.60 -0.91 21.43
N GLY A 136 9.45 0.13 20.61
CA GLY A 136 8.29 0.33 19.75
C GLY A 136 8.21 -0.73 18.65
N ARG A 137 7.04 -0.94 18.08
CA ARG A 137 6.78 -2.06 17.17
C ARG A 137 5.98 -1.67 15.95
N ILE A 138 6.23 -2.37 14.86
CA ILE A 138 5.41 -2.33 13.66
C ILE A 138 4.77 -3.68 13.41
N VAL A 139 3.46 -3.67 13.14
CA VAL A 139 2.74 -4.84 12.60
C VAL A 139 2.45 -4.59 11.13
N THR A 140 2.82 -5.55 10.30
CA THR A 140 2.57 -5.49 8.85
C THR A 140 1.92 -6.77 8.36
N GLY A 141 0.79 -6.62 7.67
CA GLY A 141 0.09 -7.71 6.97
C GLY A 141 0.05 -7.49 5.47
N VAL A 142 0.30 -8.53 4.68
CA VAL A 142 0.29 -8.52 3.21
C VAL A 142 -0.35 -9.79 2.67
N PRO A 143 -0.81 -9.85 1.41
CA PRO A 143 -1.18 -11.10 0.75
C PRO A 143 -0.03 -12.11 0.80
N ASP A 144 -0.33 -13.34 1.21
CA ASP A 144 0.66 -14.40 1.36
C ASP A 144 0.99 -15.05 0.00
N ALA A 145 2.12 -14.68 -0.58
CA ALA A 145 2.59 -15.25 -1.84
C ALA A 145 2.97 -16.74 -1.72
N ALA A 146 3.51 -17.17 -0.57
CA ALA A 146 3.84 -18.57 -0.34
C ALA A 146 2.59 -19.45 -0.33
N LEU A 147 1.50 -18.97 0.28
CA LEU A 147 0.21 -19.65 0.23
C LEU A 147 -0.30 -19.77 -1.22
N ALA A 148 -0.29 -18.68 -2.00
CA ALA A 148 -0.74 -18.70 -3.39
C ALA A 148 0.08 -19.68 -4.24
N LEU A 149 1.40 -19.69 -4.11
CA LEU A 149 2.29 -20.61 -4.80
C LEU A 149 2.06 -22.08 -4.39
N SER A 150 1.80 -22.34 -3.10
CA SER A 150 1.52 -23.68 -2.60
C SER A 150 0.24 -24.28 -3.17
N GLN A 151 -0.73 -23.45 -3.56
CA GLN A 151 -1.98 -23.88 -4.17
C GLN A 151 -1.83 -24.25 -5.66
N TYR A 152 -0.78 -23.79 -6.33
CA TYR A 152 -0.60 -24.02 -7.77
C TYR A 152 -0.40 -25.49 -8.16
N PRO A 153 0.41 -26.32 -7.46
CA PRO A 153 0.64 -27.72 -7.84
C PRO A 153 -0.60 -28.62 -7.78
N GLY A 154 -1.70 -28.14 -7.25
CA GLY A 154 -2.98 -28.84 -7.37
C GLY A 154 -3.21 -30.01 -6.44
N ALA A 155 -2.31 -30.25 -5.51
CA ALA A 155 -2.38 -31.38 -4.59
C ALA A 155 -3.04 -31.05 -3.23
N LEU A 156 -3.37 -29.79 -2.99
CA LEU A 156 -3.92 -29.36 -1.70
C LEU A 156 -5.44 -29.17 -1.78
N GLU A 157 -6.15 -29.83 -0.87
CA GLU A 157 -7.54 -29.49 -0.56
C GLU A 157 -7.60 -28.00 -0.23
N GLY A 158 -8.45 -27.23 -0.89
CA GLY A 158 -8.66 -25.82 -0.61
C GLY A 158 -8.31 -24.83 -1.71
N SER A 159 -7.69 -25.23 -2.82
CA SER A 159 -7.46 -24.32 -3.95
C SER A 159 -8.75 -23.72 -4.51
N ASP A 160 -9.82 -24.53 -4.57
CA ASP A 160 -11.15 -24.07 -4.96
C ASP A 160 -11.77 -23.14 -3.91
N GLU A 161 -11.44 -23.34 -2.64
CA GLU A 161 -11.85 -22.47 -1.53
C GLU A 161 -11.18 -21.11 -1.65
N MET A 162 -9.90 -21.06 -2.03
CA MET A 162 -9.18 -19.82 -2.26
C MET A 162 -9.81 -19.01 -3.38
N ILE A 163 -10.10 -19.64 -4.53
CA ILE A 163 -10.82 -19.00 -5.64
C ILE A 163 -12.17 -18.45 -5.16
N ARG A 164 -12.94 -19.26 -4.44
CA ARG A 164 -14.25 -18.85 -3.93
C ARG A 164 -14.16 -17.68 -2.94
N ARG A 165 -13.21 -17.69 -2.01
CA ARG A 165 -13.08 -16.64 -0.99
C ARG A 165 -12.62 -15.32 -1.57
N TRP A 166 -11.69 -15.35 -2.50
CA TRP A 166 -11.08 -14.12 -3.03
C TRP A 166 -11.84 -13.55 -4.22
N TYR A 167 -12.49 -14.39 -5.03
CA TYR A 167 -13.06 -13.99 -6.31
C TYR A 167 -14.58 -14.07 -6.41
N ALA A 168 -15.25 -14.92 -5.66
CA ALA A 168 -16.70 -15.14 -5.79
C ALA A 168 -17.58 -13.89 -5.56
N LYS A 169 -17.00 -12.78 -5.12
CA LYS A 169 -17.71 -11.54 -4.80
C LYS A 169 -17.31 -10.35 -5.69
N ARG A 170 -16.44 -10.54 -6.68
CA ARG A 170 -16.06 -9.47 -7.62
C ARG A 170 -16.86 -9.66 -8.90
N ASP A 171 -17.84 -8.80 -9.14
CA ASP A 171 -18.55 -8.73 -10.41
C ASP A 171 -17.53 -8.45 -11.53
N GLY A 172 -17.58 -9.26 -12.59
CA GLY A 172 -16.73 -9.07 -13.77
C GLY A 172 -15.46 -9.93 -13.85
N LEU A 173 -15.17 -10.76 -12.85
CA LEU A 173 -13.99 -11.65 -12.85
C LEU A 173 -14.31 -13.09 -13.33
N GLY A 174 -15.32 -13.29 -14.16
CA GLY A 174 -15.68 -14.62 -14.71
C GLY A 174 -14.53 -15.33 -15.43
N ASP A 175 -13.54 -14.57 -15.91
CA ASP A 175 -12.35 -15.10 -16.58
C ASP A 175 -11.22 -15.47 -15.60
N ILE A 176 -11.32 -15.12 -14.31
CA ILE A 176 -10.36 -15.47 -13.26
C ILE A 176 -10.86 -16.72 -12.54
N ASN A 177 -10.48 -17.89 -13.00
CA ASN A 177 -11.03 -19.17 -12.55
C ASN A 177 -10.01 -20.31 -12.52
N THR A 178 -8.75 -20.04 -12.81
CA THR A 178 -7.68 -21.03 -12.74
C THR A 178 -6.77 -20.80 -11.54
N ARG A 179 -5.98 -21.83 -11.17
CA ARG A 179 -4.97 -21.69 -10.10
C ARG A 179 -3.89 -20.68 -10.44
N LEU A 180 -3.55 -20.54 -11.73
CA LEU A 180 -2.59 -19.53 -12.17
C LEU A 180 -3.12 -18.11 -11.99
N ASP A 181 -4.43 -17.92 -12.14
CA ASP A 181 -5.06 -16.61 -11.89
C ASP A 181 -4.90 -16.18 -10.43
N LEU A 182 -4.95 -17.12 -9.48
CA LEU A 182 -4.67 -16.85 -8.07
C LEU A 182 -3.24 -16.34 -7.85
N VAL A 183 -2.26 -17.03 -8.47
CA VAL A 183 -0.87 -16.58 -8.41
C VAL A 183 -0.74 -15.18 -8.99
N ASN A 184 -1.30 -14.97 -10.19
CA ASN A 184 -1.27 -13.66 -10.84
C ASN A 184 -1.89 -12.56 -9.97
N LEU A 185 -2.98 -12.84 -9.27
CA LEU A 185 -3.63 -11.84 -8.42
C LEU A 185 -2.74 -11.42 -7.24
N VAL A 186 -2.12 -12.38 -6.56
CA VAL A 186 -1.23 -12.06 -5.45
C VAL A 186 0.00 -11.28 -5.92
N PHE A 187 0.56 -11.66 -7.09
CA PHE A 187 1.75 -11.01 -7.63
C PHE A 187 1.45 -9.73 -8.41
N ARG A 188 0.26 -9.59 -8.96
CA ARG A 188 -0.11 -8.47 -9.82
C ARG A 188 -1.62 -8.33 -9.91
N ASP A 189 -2.24 -7.87 -8.86
CA ASP A 189 -3.66 -7.54 -8.93
C ASP A 189 -3.90 -6.53 -10.07
N GLN A 190 -4.72 -6.93 -11.04
CA GLN A 190 -4.97 -6.17 -12.27
C GLN A 190 -6.37 -5.57 -12.23
N ASP A 191 -6.66 -4.81 -11.20
CA ASP A 191 -7.89 -4.04 -11.21
C ASP A 191 -7.74 -2.88 -12.21
N ASP A 192 -8.64 -2.79 -13.18
CA ASP A 192 -8.70 -1.67 -14.13
C ASP A 192 -9.26 -0.39 -13.50
N ASP A 193 -9.55 -0.40 -12.21
CA ASP A 193 -9.98 0.79 -11.48
C ASP A 193 -8.86 1.84 -11.51
N PRO A 194 -9.08 3.02 -12.14
CA PRO A 194 -8.07 4.06 -12.21
C PRO A 194 -7.72 4.66 -10.84
N THR A 195 -8.49 4.37 -9.81
CA THR A 195 -8.22 4.80 -8.43
C THR A 195 -7.40 3.79 -7.64
N TYR A 196 -7.28 2.55 -8.14
CA TYR A 196 -6.57 1.45 -7.50
C TYR A 196 -5.10 1.37 -7.98
N THR A 197 -4.19 1.08 -7.06
CA THR A 197 -2.80 0.77 -7.42
C THR A 197 -2.62 -0.75 -7.39
N PRO A 198 -2.22 -1.38 -8.51
CA PRO A 198 -2.02 -2.83 -8.54
C PRO A 198 -0.89 -3.26 -7.60
N HIS A 199 -0.82 -4.56 -7.29
CA HIS A 199 0.32 -5.10 -6.58
C HIS A 199 1.59 -4.95 -7.43
N LEU A 200 2.56 -4.22 -6.92
CA LEU A 200 3.86 -3.98 -7.58
C LEU A 200 4.89 -5.04 -7.18
N TRP A 201 4.72 -5.65 -6.01
CA TRP A 201 5.58 -6.69 -5.48
C TRP A 201 4.82 -7.63 -4.57
N ALA A 202 5.20 -8.91 -4.53
CA ALA A 202 4.60 -9.92 -3.66
C ALA A 202 5.54 -10.26 -2.50
N TYR A 203 4.96 -10.67 -1.39
CA TYR A 203 5.66 -10.94 -0.13
C TYR A 203 5.25 -12.30 0.43
N ASP A 204 6.17 -12.87 1.20
CA ASP A 204 5.97 -13.98 2.12
C ASP A 204 6.60 -13.63 3.47
N HIS A 205 6.51 -14.55 4.41
CA HIS A 205 7.09 -14.37 5.74
C HIS A 205 8.59 -14.06 5.68
N ASP A 206 9.36 -14.84 4.93
CA ASP A 206 10.82 -14.71 4.87
C ASP A 206 11.24 -13.36 4.28
N LYS A 207 10.49 -12.88 3.27
CA LYS A 207 10.74 -11.57 2.67
C LYS A 207 10.45 -10.42 3.62
N LEU A 208 9.42 -10.52 4.45
CA LEU A 208 9.12 -9.53 5.49
C LEU A 208 10.19 -9.55 6.59
N VAL A 209 10.63 -10.73 7.04
CA VAL A 209 11.73 -10.88 8.00
C VAL A 209 12.99 -10.22 7.46
N GLN A 210 13.39 -10.52 6.23
CA GLN A 210 14.55 -9.88 5.61
C GLN A 210 14.41 -8.36 5.58
N LEU A 211 13.27 -7.83 5.13
CA LEU A 211 13.02 -6.41 4.96
C LEU A 211 13.21 -5.64 6.27
N PHE A 212 12.56 -6.10 7.34
CA PHE A 212 12.60 -5.40 8.63
C PHE A 212 13.93 -5.62 9.36
N THR A 213 14.57 -6.78 9.23
CA THR A 213 15.92 -7.01 9.77
C THR A 213 16.95 -6.08 9.10
N GLU A 214 16.91 -5.92 7.77
CA GLU A 214 17.77 -4.99 7.02
C GLU A 214 17.49 -3.52 7.39
N ALA A 215 16.30 -3.19 7.86
CA ALA A 215 15.95 -1.85 8.32
C ALA A 215 16.42 -1.54 9.75
N GLY A 216 16.92 -2.55 10.50
CA GLY A 216 17.49 -2.38 11.84
C GLY A 216 16.59 -2.87 12.99
N PHE A 217 15.45 -3.50 12.71
CA PHE A 217 14.62 -4.08 13.75
C PHE A 217 15.32 -5.26 14.45
N THR A 218 15.21 -5.31 15.78
CA THR A 218 15.90 -6.31 16.61
C THR A 218 15.26 -7.67 16.57
N THR A 219 13.94 -7.73 16.47
CA THR A 219 13.18 -8.98 16.32
C THR A 219 12.13 -8.81 15.21
N VAL A 220 11.87 -9.88 14.48
CA VAL A 220 10.79 -9.96 13.50
C VAL A 220 10.15 -11.34 13.65
N GLU A 221 8.92 -11.39 14.10
CA GLU A 221 8.21 -12.61 14.46
C GLU A 221 6.84 -12.68 13.78
N PRO A 222 6.25 -13.88 13.60
CA PRO A 222 4.87 -14.00 13.18
C PRO A 222 3.94 -13.27 14.18
N TRP A 223 3.03 -12.46 13.63
CA TRP A 223 2.05 -11.78 14.47
C TRP A 223 0.76 -12.61 14.59
N THR A 224 0.27 -12.74 15.83
CA THR A 224 -1.03 -13.36 16.09
C THR A 224 -2.14 -12.40 15.69
N PHE A 225 -2.98 -12.81 14.74
CA PHE A 225 -4.06 -11.99 14.21
C PHE A 225 -5.01 -11.50 15.31
N ASP A 226 -5.19 -10.18 15.40
CA ASP A 226 -6.11 -9.51 16.31
C ASP A 226 -7.24 -8.85 15.51
N PRO A 227 -8.48 -9.40 15.55
CA PRO A 227 -9.60 -8.86 14.79
C PRO A 227 -10.10 -7.50 15.28
N THR A 228 -9.58 -6.98 16.40
CA THR A 228 -9.93 -5.64 16.90
C THR A 228 -9.21 -4.52 16.17
N ILE A 229 -8.07 -4.83 15.52
CA ILE A 229 -7.28 -3.87 14.74
C ILE A 229 -7.11 -4.27 13.28
N ALA A 230 -6.98 -5.56 12.98
CA ALA A 230 -6.87 -6.06 11.61
C ALA A 230 -8.25 -6.39 11.02
N ASN A 231 -8.38 -6.26 9.70
CA ASN A 231 -9.63 -6.56 9.01
C ASN A 231 -9.89 -8.08 8.97
N PRO A 232 -10.96 -8.59 9.62
CA PRO A 232 -11.24 -10.04 9.67
C PRO A 232 -11.38 -10.70 8.29
N LYS A 233 -11.72 -9.94 7.25
CA LYS A 233 -11.82 -10.48 5.88
C LYS A 233 -10.46 -10.82 5.28
N ARG A 234 -9.37 -10.27 5.84
CA ARG A 234 -7.99 -10.46 5.38
C ARG A 234 -7.22 -11.51 6.17
N GLN A 235 -7.76 -11.99 7.30
CA GLN A 235 -7.11 -13.00 8.14
C GLN A 235 -6.64 -14.22 7.34
N TRP A 236 -7.53 -14.72 6.48
CA TRP A 236 -7.18 -15.83 5.59
C TRP A 236 -6.55 -15.31 4.31
N GLY A 237 -5.43 -15.89 3.91
CA GLY A 237 -4.72 -15.50 2.69
C GLY A 237 -3.71 -14.37 2.87
N SER A 238 -3.47 -13.95 4.11
CA SER A 238 -2.44 -12.96 4.42
C SER A 238 -1.43 -13.51 5.42
N VAL A 239 -0.21 -13.02 5.30
CA VAL A 239 0.87 -13.22 6.26
C VAL A 239 1.11 -11.94 7.05
N TYR A 240 1.29 -12.07 8.35
CA TYR A 240 1.54 -10.95 9.24
C TYR A 240 2.82 -11.16 10.04
N VAL A 241 3.58 -10.09 10.19
CA VAL A 241 4.74 -10.04 11.10
C VAL A 241 4.63 -8.87 12.06
N ILE A 242 5.25 -9.01 13.22
CA ILE A 242 5.53 -7.94 14.17
C ILE A 242 7.03 -7.77 14.26
N ALA A 243 7.51 -6.55 14.06
CA ALA A 243 8.92 -6.20 14.19
C ALA A 243 9.12 -5.18 15.30
N THR A 244 10.13 -5.37 16.15
CA THR A 244 10.45 -4.53 17.33
C THR A 244 11.76 -3.79 17.12
N LYS A 245 11.78 -2.49 17.42
CA LYS A 245 12.97 -1.63 17.40
C LYS A 245 13.92 -1.89 18.56
#